data_89d11bb3ffe8c618fee2dfa260a3dcf1
#
_entry.id   89d11bb3ffe8c618fee2dfa260a3dcf1
#
_cell.length_a   1.000
_cell.length_b   1.000
_cell.length_c   1.000
_cell.angle_alpha   90.00
_cell.angle_beta   90.00
_cell.angle_gamma   90.00
#
_symmetry.space_group_name_H-M   'P 1'
#
loop_
_entity.id
_entity.type
_entity.pdbx_description
1 polymer ?
#
loop_
_entity_poly.entity_id
_entity_poly.type
_entity_poly.pdbx_seq_one_letter_code
_entity_poly.pdbx_strand_id
1 'polypeptide(L)'
;MLGCEYPIIQTAMGWVAMPELVAASSNAGAFGFLALATAGPKEAIEMMDQTLALTDKPFGINFHMFQPGADEIVQGVIDRKIKAVSYSRSPTPDFIKALKEAGIICIPTVGALKHAMKAEQLGADALVIQGSEGGGHTGSTPTTLLLSSVLENVKIPVVAAGGFRDGSGLAASLAWGASGIAMGTRFMM
;
A
#
# COMPACT_ATOMS: atom_id res chain seq x y z
N MET A 1 11.45 5.29 5.76
CA MET A 1 11.17 4.09 4.95
C MET A 1 10.68 4.46 3.55
N LEU A 2 9.48 5.00 3.37
CA LEU A 2 8.89 5.31 2.06
C LEU A 2 9.48 6.55 1.37
N GLY A 3 10.04 7.49 2.10
CA GLY A 3 10.61 8.73 1.56
C GLY A 3 9.59 9.85 1.31
N CYS A 4 8.37 9.73 1.83
CA CYS A 4 7.36 10.80 1.83
C CYS A 4 7.59 11.78 2.98
N GLU A 5 7.07 13.00 2.83
CA GLU A 5 7.16 14.06 3.83
C GLU A 5 6.14 13.87 4.97
N TYR A 6 4.91 13.51 4.59
CA TYR A 6 3.82 13.27 5.52
C TYR A 6 3.53 11.79 5.66
N PRO A 7 3.15 11.30 6.86
CA PRO A 7 2.81 9.90 7.09
C PRO A 7 1.39 9.58 6.57
N ILE A 8 1.15 9.90 5.30
CA ILE A 8 -0.13 9.76 4.61
C ILE A 8 0.09 8.95 3.33
N ILE A 9 -0.72 7.90 3.17
CA ILE A 9 -0.76 7.08 1.97
C ILE A 9 -2.07 7.37 1.20
N GLN A 10 -1.94 7.70 -0.07
CA GLN A 10 -3.04 7.59 -1.03
C GLN A 10 -3.12 6.14 -1.48
N THR A 11 -4.20 5.45 -1.11
CA THR A 11 -4.36 4.03 -1.42
C THR A 11 -4.61 3.79 -2.90
N ALA A 12 -4.25 2.60 -3.38
CA ALA A 12 -4.70 2.15 -4.67
C ALA A 12 -6.23 2.00 -4.70
N MET A 13 -6.83 2.60 -5.70
CA MET A 13 -8.28 2.53 -5.97
C MET A 13 -8.42 2.25 -7.45
N GLY A 14 -9.04 1.13 -7.81
CA GLY A 14 -9.24 0.74 -9.20
C GLY A 14 -9.85 1.88 -10.02
N TRP A 15 -9.31 2.12 -11.22
CA TRP A 15 -9.71 3.18 -12.17
C TRP A 15 -9.61 4.63 -11.67
N VAL A 16 -9.20 4.86 -10.41
CA VAL A 16 -9.04 6.20 -9.80
C VAL A 16 -7.58 6.51 -9.52
N ALA A 17 -6.85 5.58 -8.88
CA ALA A 17 -5.45 5.76 -8.57
C ALA A 17 -4.57 5.52 -9.80
N MET A 18 -4.75 6.40 -10.79
CA MET A 18 -4.05 6.45 -12.08
C MET A 18 -2.77 7.29 -11.95
N PRO A 19 -1.88 7.32 -12.96
CA PRO A 19 -0.60 8.01 -12.89
C PRO A 19 -0.68 9.47 -12.40
N GLU A 20 -1.66 10.23 -12.84
CA GLU A 20 -1.82 11.65 -12.50
C GLU A 20 -2.10 11.84 -11.00
N LEU A 21 -3.03 11.03 -10.43
CA LEU A 21 -3.36 11.12 -9.00
C LEU A 21 -2.18 10.69 -8.14
N VAL A 22 -1.50 9.62 -8.52
CA VAL A 22 -0.34 9.08 -7.80
C VAL A 22 0.80 10.10 -7.79
N ALA A 23 1.12 10.67 -8.95
CA ALA A 23 2.13 11.70 -9.07
C ALA A 23 1.77 12.96 -8.27
N ALA A 24 0.52 13.44 -8.37
CA ALA A 24 0.05 14.61 -7.62
C ALA A 24 0.14 14.37 -6.09
N SER A 25 -0.28 13.20 -5.62
CA SER A 25 -0.21 12.82 -4.21
C SER A 25 1.24 12.77 -3.72
N SER A 26 2.14 12.17 -4.50
CA SER A 26 3.56 12.06 -4.17
C SER A 26 4.25 13.42 -4.20
N ASN A 27 3.96 14.27 -5.18
CA ASN A 27 4.47 15.64 -5.28
C ASN A 27 3.99 16.53 -4.11
N ALA A 28 2.79 16.26 -3.57
CA ALA A 28 2.26 16.94 -2.39
C ALA A 28 2.84 16.43 -1.06
N GLY A 29 3.80 15.48 -1.09
CA GLY A 29 4.50 14.98 0.09
C GLY A 29 3.85 13.74 0.74
N ALA A 30 2.76 13.22 0.18
CA ALA A 30 2.19 11.92 0.57
C ALA A 30 2.91 10.77 -0.15
N PHE A 31 2.47 9.54 0.05
CA PHE A 31 2.92 8.38 -0.72
C PHE A 31 1.77 7.79 -1.52
N GLY A 32 1.85 7.90 -2.85
CA GLY A 32 0.82 7.38 -3.74
C GLY A 32 1.04 5.92 -4.11
N PHE A 33 -0.06 5.13 -4.17
CA PHE A 33 -0.07 3.78 -4.73
C PHE A 33 -0.85 3.74 -6.05
N LEU A 34 -0.17 3.37 -7.13
CA LEU A 34 -0.77 3.14 -8.45
C LEU A 34 -1.60 1.84 -8.45
N ALA A 35 -2.80 1.87 -9.00
CA ALA A 35 -3.71 0.73 -8.99
C ALA A 35 -3.52 -0.13 -10.25
N LEU A 36 -2.86 -1.28 -10.13
CA LEU A 36 -2.57 -2.20 -11.23
C LEU A 36 -3.35 -3.53 -11.15
N ALA A 37 -4.28 -3.67 -10.21
CA ALA A 37 -4.96 -4.94 -9.97
C ALA A 37 -5.82 -5.44 -11.14
N THR A 38 -6.25 -4.54 -12.03
CA THR A 38 -7.06 -4.86 -13.23
C THR A 38 -6.29 -4.67 -14.53
N ALA A 39 -5.05 -4.18 -14.48
CA ALA A 39 -4.22 -3.94 -15.64
C ALA A 39 -3.52 -5.22 -16.10
N GLY A 40 -3.44 -5.42 -17.42
CA GLY A 40 -2.52 -6.41 -17.98
C GLY A 40 -1.06 -5.97 -17.86
N PRO A 41 -0.07 -6.89 -18.06
CA PRO A 41 1.34 -6.56 -17.84
C PRO A 41 1.82 -5.35 -18.66
N LYS A 42 1.46 -5.29 -19.95
CA LYS A 42 1.84 -4.18 -20.82
C LYS A 42 1.28 -2.85 -20.33
N GLU A 43 -0.01 -2.79 -20.00
CA GLU A 43 -0.66 -1.61 -19.47
C GLU A 43 -0.06 -1.19 -18.13
N ALA A 44 0.19 -2.16 -17.23
CA ALA A 44 0.83 -1.89 -15.94
C ALA A 44 2.22 -1.23 -16.11
N ILE A 45 3.01 -1.71 -17.06
CA ILE A 45 4.32 -1.14 -17.39
C ILE A 45 4.17 0.27 -17.93
N GLU A 46 3.25 0.51 -18.86
CA GLU A 46 2.97 1.84 -19.41
C GLU A 46 2.52 2.82 -18.32
N MET A 47 1.66 2.40 -17.40
CA MET A 47 1.22 3.22 -16.27
C MET A 47 2.36 3.56 -15.31
N MET A 48 3.27 2.62 -15.03
CA MET A 48 4.48 2.90 -14.24
C MET A 48 5.37 3.95 -14.92
N ASP A 49 5.60 3.82 -16.23
CA ASP A 49 6.41 4.77 -17.01
C ASP A 49 5.77 6.16 -17.06
N GLN A 50 4.46 6.25 -17.23
CA GLN A 50 3.72 7.50 -17.16
C GLN A 50 3.85 8.16 -15.79
N THR A 51 3.74 7.39 -14.70
CA THR A 51 3.92 7.92 -13.35
C THR A 51 5.33 8.46 -13.14
N LEU A 52 6.36 7.73 -13.58
CA LEU A 52 7.76 8.15 -13.52
C LEU A 52 8.03 9.43 -14.33
N ALA A 53 7.30 9.65 -15.42
CA ALA A 53 7.40 10.88 -16.21
C ALA A 53 6.75 12.09 -15.52
N LEU A 54 5.82 11.88 -14.58
CA LEU A 54 5.07 12.94 -13.89
C LEU A 54 5.65 13.33 -12.52
N THR A 55 6.53 12.49 -11.94
CA THR A 55 7.10 12.76 -10.61
C THR A 55 8.48 12.13 -10.41
N ASP A 56 9.35 12.87 -9.73
CA ASP A 56 10.63 12.38 -9.19
C ASP A 56 10.47 11.84 -7.76
N LYS A 57 9.28 11.93 -7.18
CA LYS A 57 9.02 11.48 -5.82
C LYS A 57 8.74 9.98 -5.79
N PRO A 58 9.06 9.29 -4.67
CA PRO A 58 8.79 7.88 -4.54
C PRO A 58 7.29 7.60 -4.52
N PHE A 59 6.91 6.52 -5.19
CA PHE A 59 5.56 5.96 -5.16
C PHE A 59 5.60 4.44 -5.14
N GLY A 60 4.47 3.82 -4.91
CA GLY A 60 4.29 2.37 -4.92
C GLY A 60 3.28 1.91 -5.95
N ILE A 61 3.20 0.61 -6.12
CA ILE A 61 2.15 -0.02 -6.92
C ILE A 61 1.33 -0.99 -6.07
N ASN A 62 0.08 -1.21 -6.47
CA ASN A 62 -0.76 -2.25 -5.90
C ASN A 62 -1.23 -3.19 -7.01
N PHE A 63 -1.08 -4.47 -6.80
CA PHE A 63 -1.53 -5.50 -7.73
C PHE A 63 -1.93 -6.79 -7.00
N HIS A 64 -2.56 -7.71 -7.71
CA HIS A 64 -2.85 -9.03 -7.18
C HIS A 64 -1.74 -10.02 -7.57
N MET A 65 -1.10 -10.62 -6.59
CA MET A 65 0.00 -11.58 -6.81
C MET A 65 -0.36 -12.78 -7.72
N PHE A 66 -1.65 -13.03 -7.91
CA PHE A 66 -2.15 -14.14 -8.74
C PHE A 66 -2.84 -13.67 -10.03
N GLN A 67 -2.71 -12.38 -10.39
CA GLN A 67 -3.25 -11.93 -11.67
C GLN A 67 -2.41 -12.46 -12.83
N PRO A 68 -2.98 -12.67 -14.02
CA PRO A 68 -2.23 -13.07 -15.20
C PRO A 68 -1.09 -12.08 -15.47
N GLY A 69 0.12 -12.59 -15.68
CA GLY A 69 1.29 -11.77 -15.94
C GLY A 69 1.88 -11.08 -14.70
N ALA A 70 1.56 -11.55 -13.49
CA ALA A 70 2.13 -11.00 -12.25
C ALA A 70 3.68 -11.02 -12.25
N ASP A 71 4.29 -12.04 -12.83
CA ASP A 71 5.76 -12.14 -12.95
C ASP A 71 6.33 -10.99 -13.78
N GLU A 72 5.69 -10.66 -14.92
CA GLU A 72 6.09 -9.55 -15.79
C GLU A 72 5.92 -8.20 -15.08
N ILE A 73 4.85 -8.04 -14.29
CA ILE A 73 4.63 -6.83 -13.49
C ILE A 73 5.72 -6.70 -12.42
N VAL A 74 6.06 -7.78 -11.71
CA VAL A 74 7.13 -7.79 -10.71
C VAL A 74 8.48 -7.44 -11.35
N GLN A 75 8.79 -8.01 -12.51
CA GLN A 75 10.00 -7.65 -13.23
C GLN A 75 10.01 -6.17 -13.63
N GLY A 76 8.87 -5.65 -14.12
CA GLY A 76 8.70 -4.23 -14.43
C GLY A 76 8.92 -3.31 -13.23
N VAL A 77 8.46 -3.72 -12.03
CA VAL A 77 8.70 -3.01 -10.75
C VAL A 77 10.17 -2.97 -10.40
N ILE A 78 10.86 -4.10 -10.55
CA ILE A 78 12.29 -4.24 -10.24
C ILE A 78 13.12 -3.37 -11.19
N ASP A 79 12.89 -3.47 -12.50
CA ASP A 79 13.63 -2.75 -13.53
C ASP A 79 13.50 -1.22 -13.35
N ARG A 80 12.35 -0.74 -12.89
CA ARG A 80 12.04 0.67 -12.67
C ARG A 80 12.36 1.15 -11.26
N LYS A 81 12.82 0.26 -10.39
CA LYS A 81 13.15 0.54 -8.99
C LYS A 81 11.99 1.23 -8.26
N ILE A 82 10.76 0.78 -8.52
CA ILE A 82 9.57 1.31 -7.83
C ILE A 82 9.76 1.11 -6.32
N LYS A 83 9.41 2.12 -5.52
CA LYS A 83 9.79 2.18 -4.10
C LYS A 83 9.14 1.10 -3.25
N ALA A 84 7.86 0.79 -3.49
CA ALA A 84 7.10 -0.15 -2.66
C ALA A 84 6.04 -0.90 -3.46
N VAL A 85 5.69 -2.08 -2.99
CA VAL A 85 4.53 -2.82 -3.46
C VAL A 85 3.54 -3.05 -2.33
N SER A 86 2.26 -2.85 -2.64
CA SER A 86 1.13 -3.25 -1.81
C SER A 86 0.40 -4.40 -2.50
N TYR A 87 -0.04 -5.36 -1.74
CA TYR A 87 -0.78 -6.52 -2.25
C TYR A 87 -1.78 -7.01 -1.21
N SER A 88 -2.82 -7.68 -1.67
CA SER A 88 -3.74 -8.45 -0.84
C SER A 88 -3.49 -9.94 -1.04
N ARG A 89 -3.84 -10.75 -0.04
CA ARG A 89 -3.56 -12.19 0.06
C ARG A 89 -2.06 -12.48 0.27
N SER A 90 -1.76 -13.69 0.70
CA SER A 90 -0.37 -14.11 0.94
C SER A 90 0.32 -14.42 -0.38
N PRO A 91 1.38 -13.71 -0.75
CA PRO A 91 2.19 -14.04 -1.91
C PRO A 91 2.96 -15.34 -1.67
N THR A 92 3.53 -15.88 -2.73
CA THR A 92 4.52 -16.95 -2.59
C THR A 92 5.80 -16.40 -1.96
N PRO A 93 6.54 -17.20 -1.19
CA PRO A 93 7.83 -16.78 -0.62
C PRO A 93 8.80 -16.25 -1.69
N ASP A 94 8.79 -16.83 -2.89
CA ASP A 94 9.70 -16.45 -3.98
C ASP A 94 9.42 -15.03 -4.48
N PHE A 95 8.16 -14.59 -4.56
CA PHE A 95 7.82 -13.20 -4.89
C PHE A 95 8.36 -12.20 -3.88
N ILE A 96 8.15 -12.48 -2.58
CA ILE A 96 8.67 -11.60 -1.53
C ILE A 96 10.19 -11.56 -1.59
N LYS A 97 10.83 -12.70 -1.77
CA LYS A 97 12.28 -12.79 -1.87
C LYS A 97 12.82 -11.95 -3.02
N ALA A 98 12.29 -12.10 -4.22
CA ALA A 98 12.71 -11.33 -5.40
C ALA A 98 12.56 -9.80 -5.18
N LEU A 99 11.43 -9.36 -4.65
CA LEU A 99 11.20 -7.95 -4.35
C LEU A 99 12.19 -7.41 -3.30
N LYS A 100 12.43 -8.17 -2.23
CA LYS A 100 13.37 -7.76 -1.16
C LYS A 100 14.83 -7.74 -1.63
N GLU A 101 15.24 -8.69 -2.43
CA GLU A 101 16.60 -8.72 -3.06
C GLU A 101 16.81 -7.51 -3.97
N ALA A 102 15.74 -7.01 -4.60
CA ALA A 102 15.75 -5.77 -5.39
C ALA A 102 15.62 -4.48 -4.55
N GLY A 103 15.49 -4.59 -3.22
CA GLY A 103 15.31 -3.42 -2.34
C GLY A 103 13.92 -2.80 -2.36
N ILE A 104 12.92 -3.50 -2.88
CA ILE A 104 11.52 -3.06 -2.94
C ILE A 104 10.84 -3.32 -1.59
N ILE A 105 10.14 -2.33 -1.07
CA ILE A 105 9.43 -2.41 0.21
C ILE A 105 8.09 -3.13 0.02
N CYS A 106 7.85 -4.15 0.82
CA CYS A 106 6.63 -4.97 0.79
C CYS A 106 5.64 -4.50 1.87
N ILE A 107 4.48 -3.96 1.47
CA ILE A 107 3.45 -3.41 2.38
C ILE A 107 2.08 -4.02 2.07
N PRO A 108 1.79 -5.25 2.53
CA PRO A 108 0.48 -5.85 2.32
C PRO A 108 -0.64 -5.11 3.07
N THR A 109 -1.85 -5.14 2.50
CA THR A 109 -3.07 -4.69 3.16
C THR A 109 -3.79 -5.89 3.79
N VAL A 110 -4.13 -5.76 5.07
CA VAL A 110 -4.74 -6.84 5.87
C VAL A 110 -5.95 -6.35 6.66
N GLY A 111 -6.99 -7.18 6.77
CA GLY A 111 -8.23 -6.86 7.50
C GLY A 111 -8.42 -7.70 8.78
N ALA A 112 -7.42 -8.43 9.25
CA ALA A 112 -7.52 -9.24 10.47
C ALA A 112 -6.13 -9.47 11.09
N LEU A 113 -6.09 -9.62 12.42
CA LEU A 113 -4.87 -9.85 13.18
C LEU A 113 -4.08 -11.07 12.66
N LYS A 114 -4.74 -12.19 12.43
CA LYS A 114 -4.09 -13.41 11.91
C LYS A 114 -3.36 -13.18 10.57
N HIS A 115 -3.88 -12.29 9.74
CA HIS A 115 -3.26 -11.94 8.45
C HIS A 115 -2.08 -10.99 8.66
N ALA A 116 -2.16 -10.07 9.64
CA ALA A 116 -1.04 -9.19 10.01
C ALA A 116 0.17 -9.99 10.50
N MET A 117 -0.05 -10.89 11.45
CA MET A 117 1.01 -11.78 11.98
C MET A 117 1.62 -12.66 10.87
N LYS A 118 0.77 -13.20 9.98
CA LYS A 118 1.23 -14.01 8.85
C LYS A 118 2.07 -13.20 7.86
N ALA A 119 1.66 -11.96 7.57
CA ALA A 119 2.38 -11.08 6.66
C ALA A 119 3.78 -10.71 7.22
N GLU A 120 3.89 -10.41 8.52
CA GLU A 120 5.17 -10.18 9.18
C GLU A 120 6.07 -11.42 9.10
N GLN A 121 5.53 -12.62 9.40
CA GLN A 121 6.26 -13.88 9.29
C GLN A 121 6.78 -14.15 7.87
N LEU A 122 6.06 -13.72 6.85
CA LEU A 122 6.46 -13.83 5.44
C LEU A 122 7.45 -12.74 5.00
N GLY A 123 7.82 -11.82 5.89
CA GLY A 123 8.86 -10.82 5.63
C GLY A 123 8.32 -9.49 5.08
N ALA A 124 7.06 -9.14 5.32
CA ALA A 124 6.57 -7.79 5.06
C ALA A 124 7.40 -6.74 5.83
N ASP A 125 7.63 -5.59 5.22
CA ASP A 125 8.43 -4.50 5.82
C ASP A 125 7.56 -3.53 6.63
N ALA A 126 6.27 -3.43 6.28
CA ALA A 126 5.24 -2.71 6.99
C ALA A 126 3.86 -3.30 6.67
N LEU A 127 2.81 -2.85 7.33
CA LEU A 127 1.43 -3.27 7.08
C LEU A 127 0.54 -2.06 6.84
N VAL A 128 -0.44 -2.20 5.95
CA VAL A 128 -1.66 -1.40 6.00
C VAL A 128 -2.74 -2.26 6.62
N ILE A 129 -3.25 -1.88 7.80
CA ILE A 129 -4.45 -2.51 8.37
C ILE A 129 -5.67 -1.77 7.86
N GLN A 130 -6.69 -2.49 7.42
CA GLN A 130 -7.92 -1.88 6.93
C GLN A 130 -9.12 -2.39 7.73
N GLY A 131 -9.71 -1.48 8.49
CA GLY A 131 -10.93 -1.76 9.26
C GLY A 131 -12.19 -1.78 8.40
N SER A 132 -13.31 -2.13 9.02
CA SER A 132 -14.62 -2.27 8.37
C SER A 132 -15.16 -0.98 7.77
N GLU A 133 -14.68 0.19 8.20
CA GLU A 133 -15.03 1.51 7.66
C GLU A 133 -14.37 1.80 6.31
N GLY A 134 -13.39 0.98 5.91
CA GLY A 134 -12.73 1.08 4.61
C GLY A 134 -13.62 0.64 3.45
N GLY A 135 -13.25 1.04 2.24
CA GLY A 135 -13.89 0.55 1.01
C GLY A 135 -13.23 -0.71 0.45
N GLY A 136 -13.90 -1.37 -0.48
CA GLY A 136 -13.40 -2.57 -1.15
C GLY A 136 -13.48 -3.83 -0.28
N HIS A 137 -12.47 -4.69 -0.35
CA HIS A 137 -12.42 -5.94 0.41
C HIS A 137 -11.94 -5.69 1.84
N THR A 138 -12.87 -5.53 2.77
CA THR A 138 -12.56 -5.28 4.18
C THR A 138 -12.90 -6.49 5.06
N GLY A 139 -12.33 -6.52 6.27
CA GLY A 139 -12.82 -7.36 7.34
C GLY A 139 -14.04 -6.77 8.03
N SER A 140 -14.54 -7.45 9.06
CA SER A 140 -15.68 -6.99 9.89
C SER A 140 -15.24 -6.22 11.15
N THR A 141 -13.94 -6.14 11.42
CA THR A 141 -13.41 -5.51 12.63
C THR A 141 -13.27 -4.00 12.41
N PRO A 142 -13.81 -3.13 13.29
CA PRO A 142 -13.60 -1.69 13.25
C PRO A 142 -12.10 -1.32 13.30
N THR A 143 -11.74 -0.23 12.62
CA THR A 143 -10.34 0.21 12.47
C THR A 143 -9.62 0.35 13.80
N THR A 144 -10.24 0.96 14.80
CA THR A 144 -9.63 1.19 16.13
C THR A 144 -9.30 -0.12 16.85
N LEU A 145 -10.23 -1.08 16.82
CA LEU A 145 -10.03 -2.38 17.47
C LEU A 145 -8.99 -3.22 16.74
N LEU A 146 -9.03 -3.19 15.39
CA LEU A 146 -8.03 -3.90 14.58
C LEU A 146 -6.63 -3.32 14.80
N LEU A 147 -6.51 -1.98 14.82
CA LEU A 147 -5.23 -1.30 15.02
C LEU A 147 -4.60 -1.66 16.36
N SER A 148 -5.34 -1.54 17.46
CA SER A 148 -4.85 -1.88 18.80
C SER A 148 -4.39 -3.33 18.87
N SER A 149 -5.22 -4.25 18.38
CA SER A 149 -4.90 -5.68 18.38
C SER A 149 -3.66 -6.00 17.54
N VAL A 150 -3.46 -5.35 16.39
CA VAL A 150 -2.30 -5.57 15.53
C VAL A 150 -1.04 -4.99 16.16
N LEU A 151 -1.08 -3.77 16.70
CA LEU A 151 0.07 -3.13 17.34
C LEU A 151 0.62 -3.90 18.56
N GLU A 152 -0.24 -4.61 19.28
CA GLU A 152 0.20 -5.49 20.38
C GLU A 152 0.93 -6.75 19.92
N ASN A 153 0.75 -7.19 18.68
CA ASN A 153 1.17 -8.49 18.20
C ASN A 153 2.17 -8.49 17.05
N VAL A 154 2.44 -7.34 16.43
CA VAL A 154 3.45 -7.18 15.36
C VAL A 154 4.49 -6.12 15.72
N LYS A 155 5.69 -6.24 15.16
CA LYS A 155 6.82 -5.33 15.44
C LYS A 155 7.16 -4.41 14.28
N ILE A 156 6.63 -4.70 13.09
CA ILE A 156 6.84 -3.88 11.90
C ILE A 156 5.89 -2.67 11.90
N PRO A 157 6.24 -1.56 11.20
CA PRO A 157 5.39 -0.38 11.11
C PRO A 157 3.99 -0.70 10.60
N VAL A 158 2.97 -0.09 11.22
CA VAL A 158 1.56 -0.27 10.88
C VAL A 158 0.96 1.06 10.45
N VAL A 159 0.36 1.08 9.26
CA VAL A 159 -0.42 2.19 8.73
C VAL A 159 -1.91 1.85 8.86
N ALA A 160 -2.69 2.76 9.40
CA ALA A 160 -4.12 2.54 9.63
C ALA A 160 -4.96 3.05 8.44
N ALA A 161 -5.90 2.23 7.96
CA ALA A 161 -6.83 2.55 6.89
C ALA A 161 -8.28 2.26 7.29
N GLY A 162 -9.21 3.07 6.79
CA GLY A 162 -10.64 2.99 7.09
C GLY A 162 -11.08 4.06 8.08
N GLY A 163 -12.03 4.91 7.64
CA GLY A 163 -12.60 5.97 8.47
C GLY A 163 -11.77 7.25 8.62
N PHE A 164 -10.60 7.36 8.00
CA PHE A 164 -9.77 8.57 8.07
C PHE A 164 -10.14 9.58 6.97
N ARG A 165 -10.16 10.87 7.37
CA ARG A 165 -10.57 11.95 6.48
C ARG A 165 -9.59 13.14 6.43
N ASP A 166 -9.00 13.50 7.58
CA ASP A 166 -8.24 14.73 7.77
C ASP A 166 -7.12 14.59 8.80
N GLY A 167 -6.49 15.71 9.15
CA GLY A 167 -5.40 15.75 10.11
C GLY A 167 -5.79 15.33 11.53
N SER A 168 -7.06 15.44 11.93
CA SER A 168 -7.52 14.95 13.22
C SER A 168 -7.44 13.43 13.30
N GLY A 169 -7.86 12.76 12.22
CA GLY A 169 -7.73 11.31 12.08
C GLY A 169 -6.27 10.86 12.06
N LEU A 170 -5.38 11.62 11.40
CA LEU A 170 -3.95 11.35 11.43
C LEU A 170 -3.41 11.47 12.86
N ALA A 171 -3.70 12.56 13.56
CA ALA A 171 -3.24 12.78 14.93
C ALA A 171 -3.71 11.67 15.87
N ALA A 172 -4.98 11.28 15.79
CA ALA A 172 -5.53 10.18 16.57
C ALA A 172 -4.83 8.85 16.27
N SER A 173 -4.61 8.53 14.99
CA SER A 173 -3.95 7.30 14.58
C SER A 173 -2.50 7.23 15.10
N LEU A 174 -1.75 8.33 15.00
CA LEU A 174 -0.39 8.42 15.55
C LEU A 174 -0.38 8.29 17.09
N ALA A 175 -1.36 8.88 17.77
CA ALA A 175 -1.50 8.74 19.23
C ALA A 175 -1.80 7.29 19.66
N TRP A 176 -2.48 6.51 18.83
CA TRP A 176 -2.69 5.07 19.05
C TRP A 176 -1.45 4.22 18.74
N GLY A 177 -0.40 4.78 18.15
CA GLY A 177 0.85 4.10 17.83
C GLY A 177 1.01 3.67 16.38
N ALA A 178 0.09 4.03 15.49
CA ALA A 178 0.28 3.80 14.06
C ALA A 178 1.42 4.66 13.50
N SER A 179 2.04 4.21 12.43
CA SER A 179 3.11 4.95 11.74
C SER A 179 2.58 5.96 10.72
N GLY A 180 1.27 5.98 10.47
CA GLY A 180 0.60 6.86 9.53
C GLY A 180 -0.82 6.38 9.21
N ILE A 181 -1.47 7.07 8.28
CA ILE A 181 -2.80 6.69 7.78
C ILE A 181 -2.79 6.46 6.28
N ALA A 182 -3.73 5.63 5.82
CA ALA A 182 -4.01 5.44 4.42
C ALA A 182 -5.47 5.82 4.11
N MET A 183 -5.66 6.62 3.08
CA MET A 183 -6.97 7.16 2.70
C MET A 183 -7.28 6.83 1.24
N GLY A 184 -8.50 6.41 0.97
CA GLY A 184 -9.04 6.22 -0.38
C GLY A 184 -10.01 7.35 -0.74
N THR A 185 -11.23 7.31 -0.18
CA THR A 185 -12.33 8.21 -0.48
C THR A 185 -11.95 9.70 -0.47
N ARG A 186 -11.08 10.10 0.46
CA ARG A 186 -10.62 11.50 0.53
C ARG A 186 -9.86 11.95 -0.71
N PHE A 187 -9.15 11.06 -1.38
CA PHE A 187 -8.41 11.34 -2.61
C PHE A 187 -9.27 11.24 -3.87
N MET A 188 -10.51 10.75 -3.76
CA MET A 188 -11.48 10.72 -4.87
C MET A 188 -12.34 11.99 -4.96
N MET A 189 -12.36 12.80 -3.90
CA MET A 189 -13.17 14.01 -3.76
C MET A 189 -12.36 15.25 -4.08
#